data_dff47df94406a40e11acecaba82b116b
#
_entry.id   dff47df94406a40e11acecaba82b116b
#
_cell.length_a   1.000
_cell.length_b   1.000
_cell.length_c   1.000
_cell.angle_alpha   90.00
_cell.angle_beta   90.00
_cell.angle_gamma   90.00
#
_symmetry.space_group_name_H-M   'P 1'
#
loop_
_entity.id
_entity.type
_entity.pdbx_description
1 polymer ?
#
loop_
_entity_poly.entity_id
_entity_poly.type
_entity_poly.pdbx_seq_one_letter_code
_entity_poly.pdbx_strand_id
1 'polypeptide(L)'
;LEERLDAALGEASETYRVVIEKGALGQVGEVFEGCFGAVPAVIVADERTFEVAGEEVERSLKAAGCTLAGRFVFPVHPPLFPDSEGVGDLREWLRGREAVPVAVGAGTINDITKRASHECGRPYMAVATAASVDGYTSFGATITEDGYKHTLPCPAPRAVVADVDVLAGAPERMTASGYADLLGKITSGADWIVADALGVEAIDRTSFEMVQGPLRRWTASPGRLRRGDEEAVAGLMEGLVMSGLAMQRYRSSRTASGAEHQFSHLWEMEGLGHDQD
;
A
#
# COMPACT_ATOMS: atom_id res chain seq x y z
N LEU A 1 -3.58 -10.27 15.73
CA LEU A 1 -3.63 -9.47 14.54
C LEU A 1 -4.80 -8.49 14.61
N GLU A 2 -6.02 -8.97 14.67
CA GLU A 2 -7.27 -8.22 14.59
C GLU A 2 -7.36 -7.09 15.64
N GLU A 3 -7.18 -7.37 16.92
CA GLU A 3 -7.23 -6.36 17.98
C GLU A 3 -6.27 -5.17 17.79
N ARG A 4 -5.08 -5.43 17.19
CA ARG A 4 -4.11 -4.35 16.93
C ARG A 4 -4.49 -3.52 15.73
N LEU A 5 -4.99 -4.17 14.68
CA LEU A 5 -5.48 -3.47 13.50
C LEU A 5 -6.70 -2.61 13.86
N ASP A 6 -7.63 -3.12 14.66
CA ASP A 6 -8.81 -2.37 15.11
C ASP A 6 -8.41 -1.15 15.94
N ALA A 7 -7.45 -1.31 16.86
CA ALA A 7 -6.93 -0.18 17.64
C ALA A 7 -6.27 0.87 16.73
N ALA A 8 -5.47 0.43 15.75
CA ALA A 8 -4.80 1.34 14.81
C ALA A 8 -5.78 2.04 13.85
N LEU A 9 -6.82 1.34 13.41
CA LEU A 9 -7.88 1.91 12.58
C LEU A 9 -8.69 2.96 13.36
N GLY A 10 -8.87 2.79 14.67
CA GLY A 10 -9.47 3.80 15.54
C GLY A 10 -8.67 5.11 15.61
N GLU A 11 -7.36 5.05 15.37
CA GLU A 11 -6.46 6.22 15.33
C GLU A 11 -6.27 6.78 13.91
N ALA A 12 -6.62 6.00 12.87
CA ALA A 12 -6.49 6.40 11.48
C ALA A 12 -7.63 7.34 11.06
N SER A 13 -7.34 8.26 10.15
CA SER A 13 -8.30 9.27 9.71
C SER A 13 -8.99 8.94 8.38
N GLU A 14 -8.47 7.99 7.61
CA GLU A 14 -8.86 7.79 6.21
C GLU A 14 -9.20 6.35 5.87
N THR A 15 -8.53 5.37 6.50
CA THR A 15 -8.77 3.94 6.30
C THR A 15 -9.72 3.41 7.38
N TYR A 16 -10.81 2.77 6.97
CA TYR A 16 -11.87 2.26 7.87
C TYR A 16 -11.87 0.74 8.01
N ARG A 17 -11.32 0.04 7.02
CA ARG A 17 -11.31 -1.42 7.00
C ARG A 17 -10.00 -1.96 6.45
N VAL A 18 -9.44 -2.96 7.14
CA VAL A 18 -8.30 -3.77 6.67
C VAL A 18 -8.64 -5.23 6.87
N VAL A 19 -8.43 -6.04 5.84
CA VAL A 19 -8.61 -7.50 5.87
C VAL A 19 -7.29 -8.15 5.44
N ILE A 20 -6.67 -8.94 6.30
CA ILE A 20 -5.44 -9.70 6.01
C ILE A 20 -5.68 -11.14 6.42
N GLU A 21 -6.11 -11.99 5.50
CA GLU A 21 -6.39 -13.40 5.75
C GLU A 21 -6.39 -14.23 4.48
N LYS A 22 -6.46 -15.54 4.61
CA LYS A 22 -6.59 -16.47 3.46
C LYS A 22 -7.98 -16.34 2.85
N GLY A 23 -8.04 -16.33 1.52
CA GLY A 23 -9.29 -16.22 0.79
C GLY A 23 -9.95 -14.83 0.88
N ALA A 24 -9.21 -13.81 1.33
CA ALA A 24 -9.73 -12.45 1.49
C ALA A 24 -10.25 -11.83 0.18
N LEU A 25 -9.78 -12.28 -0.98
CA LEU A 25 -10.33 -11.82 -2.27
C LEU A 25 -11.84 -12.08 -2.39
N GLY A 26 -12.34 -13.16 -1.80
CA GLY A 26 -13.78 -13.46 -1.77
C GLY A 26 -14.62 -12.43 -1.01
N GLN A 27 -14.03 -11.63 -0.12
CA GLN A 27 -14.69 -10.62 0.71
C GLN A 27 -14.64 -9.22 0.10
N VAL A 28 -13.91 -9.02 -1.00
CA VAL A 28 -13.72 -7.68 -1.61
C VAL A 28 -15.06 -6.99 -1.88
N GLY A 29 -16.05 -7.72 -2.37
CA GLY A 29 -17.39 -7.18 -2.66
C GLY A 29 -18.11 -6.68 -1.40
N GLU A 30 -18.09 -7.45 -0.33
CA GLU A 30 -18.68 -7.07 0.97
C GLU A 30 -17.97 -5.86 1.58
N VAL A 31 -16.62 -5.86 1.55
CA VAL A 31 -15.80 -4.75 2.04
C VAL A 31 -16.08 -3.49 1.22
N PHE A 32 -16.19 -3.63 -0.10
CA PHE A 32 -16.50 -2.51 -0.99
C PHE A 32 -17.89 -1.92 -0.69
N GLU A 33 -18.92 -2.75 -0.62
CA GLU A 33 -20.28 -2.31 -0.30
C GLU A 33 -20.33 -1.61 1.07
N GLY A 34 -19.68 -2.19 2.08
CA GLY A 34 -19.64 -1.63 3.43
C GLY A 34 -18.95 -0.25 3.51
N CYS A 35 -17.93 0.00 2.69
CA CYS A 35 -17.15 1.24 2.71
C CYS A 35 -17.66 2.32 1.74
N PHE A 36 -18.33 1.94 0.65
CA PHE A 36 -18.70 2.86 -0.43
C PHE A 36 -20.19 2.84 -0.78
N GLY A 37 -20.94 1.83 -0.31
CA GLY A 37 -22.36 1.67 -0.64
C GLY A 37 -22.58 1.28 -2.12
N ALA A 38 -23.68 1.72 -2.69
CA ALA A 38 -24.13 1.33 -4.04
C ALA A 38 -23.41 2.08 -5.19
N VAL A 39 -22.23 2.66 -4.94
CA VAL A 39 -21.45 3.34 -5.98
C VAL A 39 -20.78 2.29 -6.89
N PRO A 40 -20.77 2.47 -8.22
CA PRO A 40 -20.09 1.54 -9.11
C PRO A 40 -18.59 1.42 -8.81
N ALA A 41 -18.03 0.22 -9.00
CA ALA A 41 -16.61 -0.07 -8.86
C ALA A 41 -15.91 -0.04 -10.23
N VAL A 42 -14.64 0.37 -10.24
CA VAL A 42 -13.72 0.23 -11.37
C VAL A 42 -12.50 -0.53 -10.91
N ILE A 43 -12.15 -1.63 -11.59
CA ILE A 43 -10.90 -2.35 -11.29
C ILE A 43 -9.75 -1.66 -12.02
N VAL A 44 -8.68 -1.36 -11.26
CA VAL A 44 -7.41 -0.83 -11.79
C VAL A 44 -6.30 -1.82 -11.48
N ALA A 45 -5.63 -2.32 -12.52
CA ALA A 45 -4.59 -3.33 -12.40
C ALA A 45 -3.57 -3.17 -13.55
N ASP A 46 -2.48 -3.92 -13.53
CA ASP A 46 -1.77 -4.31 -14.73
C ASP A 46 -2.19 -5.71 -15.20
N GLU A 47 -1.74 -6.14 -16.38
CA GLU A 47 -2.13 -7.44 -16.95
C GLU A 47 -1.79 -8.60 -16.00
N ARG A 48 -0.62 -8.57 -15.31
CA ARG A 48 -0.19 -9.61 -14.37
C ARG A 48 -1.04 -9.64 -13.11
N THR A 49 -1.25 -8.49 -12.51
CA THR A 49 -2.02 -8.40 -11.26
C THR A 49 -3.50 -8.63 -11.50
N PHE A 50 -3.99 -8.32 -12.70
CA PHE A 50 -5.34 -8.68 -13.11
C PHE A 50 -5.50 -10.21 -13.22
N GLU A 51 -4.55 -10.91 -13.83
CA GLU A 51 -4.55 -12.37 -13.92
C GLU A 51 -4.46 -13.04 -12.54
N VAL A 52 -3.60 -12.50 -11.65
CA VAL A 52 -3.36 -13.07 -10.31
C VAL A 52 -4.54 -12.86 -9.35
N ALA A 53 -5.19 -11.72 -9.39
CA ALA A 53 -6.22 -11.34 -8.40
C ALA A 53 -7.43 -10.61 -9.00
N GLY A 54 -7.26 -9.89 -10.13
CA GLY A 54 -8.29 -9.03 -10.70
C GLY A 54 -9.57 -9.78 -11.08
N GLU A 55 -9.46 -10.99 -11.63
CA GLU A 55 -10.62 -11.80 -11.99
C GLU A 55 -11.43 -12.25 -10.77
N GLU A 56 -10.77 -12.60 -9.67
CA GLU A 56 -11.45 -12.96 -8.41
C GLU A 56 -12.10 -11.74 -7.78
N VAL A 57 -11.40 -10.58 -7.77
CA VAL A 57 -11.96 -9.30 -7.32
C VAL A 57 -13.22 -8.95 -8.12
N GLU A 58 -13.19 -9.09 -9.44
CA GLU A 58 -14.36 -8.86 -10.29
C GLU A 58 -15.50 -9.80 -9.92
N ARG A 59 -15.21 -11.06 -9.68
CA ARG A 59 -16.19 -12.10 -9.30
C ARG A 59 -16.79 -11.77 -7.93
N SER A 60 -15.98 -11.41 -6.95
CA SER A 60 -16.41 -11.03 -5.60
C SER A 60 -17.32 -9.80 -5.62
N LEU A 61 -16.95 -8.74 -6.36
CA LEU A 61 -17.78 -7.54 -6.52
C LEU A 61 -19.13 -7.86 -7.14
N LYS A 62 -19.18 -8.68 -8.21
CA LYS A 62 -20.44 -9.12 -8.84
C LYS A 62 -21.30 -9.95 -7.90
N ALA A 63 -20.69 -10.87 -7.13
CA ALA A 63 -21.41 -11.72 -6.18
C ALA A 63 -22.05 -10.91 -5.05
N ALA A 64 -21.44 -9.82 -4.62
CA ALA A 64 -22.00 -8.86 -3.66
C ALA A 64 -23.03 -7.89 -4.26
N GLY A 65 -23.32 -8.00 -5.58
CA GLY A 65 -24.28 -7.12 -6.25
C GLY A 65 -23.73 -5.75 -6.62
N CYS A 66 -22.42 -5.52 -6.49
CA CYS A 66 -21.78 -4.25 -6.87
C CYS A 66 -21.86 -4.05 -8.39
N THR A 67 -22.20 -2.84 -8.81
CA THR A 67 -22.16 -2.45 -10.21
C THR A 67 -20.70 -2.24 -10.63
N LEU A 68 -20.29 -2.83 -11.76
CA LEU A 68 -18.97 -2.58 -12.35
C LEU A 68 -19.11 -1.56 -13.48
N ALA A 69 -18.39 -0.44 -13.35
CA ALA A 69 -18.30 0.60 -14.38
C ALA A 69 -17.20 0.31 -15.41
N GLY A 70 -16.45 -0.77 -15.23
CA GLY A 70 -15.41 -1.22 -16.13
C GLY A 70 -14.11 -1.60 -15.43
N ARG A 71 -13.07 -1.75 -16.24
CA ARG A 71 -11.70 -2.01 -15.77
C ARG A 71 -10.71 -1.17 -16.56
N PHE A 72 -9.66 -0.73 -15.89
CA PHE A 72 -8.50 -0.08 -16.48
C PHE A 72 -7.28 -0.96 -16.20
N VAL A 73 -6.73 -1.57 -17.24
CA VAL A 73 -5.61 -2.51 -17.12
C VAL A 73 -4.43 -1.95 -17.88
N PHE A 74 -3.36 -1.65 -17.17
CA PHE A 74 -2.10 -1.20 -17.76
C PHE A 74 -1.41 -2.38 -18.47
N PRO A 75 -0.74 -2.16 -19.62
CA PRO A 75 0.06 -3.18 -20.27
C PRO A 75 1.29 -3.53 -19.42
N VAL A 76 1.77 -4.78 -19.56
CA VAL A 76 3.03 -5.22 -18.91
C VAL A 76 4.26 -4.60 -19.57
N HIS A 77 4.17 -4.26 -20.86
CA HIS A 77 5.25 -3.66 -21.62
C HIS A 77 4.82 -2.35 -22.28
N PRO A 78 5.60 -1.26 -22.12
CA PRO A 78 6.81 -1.14 -21.29
C PRO A 78 6.50 -1.34 -19.80
N PRO A 79 7.51 -1.62 -18.95
CA PRO A 79 7.30 -1.73 -17.51
C PRO A 79 6.61 -0.50 -16.94
N LEU A 80 5.59 -0.72 -16.11
CA LEU A 80 4.84 0.36 -15.48
C LEU A 80 5.61 0.91 -14.28
N PHE A 81 5.81 2.22 -14.25
CA PHE A 81 6.36 2.95 -13.11
C PHE A 81 5.30 3.87 -12.50
N PRO A 82 5.40 4.22 -11.20
CA PRO A 82 4.51 5.20 -10.60
C PRO A 82 4.94 6.62 -11.03
N ASP A 83 4.52 7.04 -12.20
CA ASP A 83 4.86 8.31 -12.81
C ASP A 83 3.64 9.17 -13.17
N SER A 84 3.91 10.40 -13.58
CA SER A 84 2.86 11.36 -13.96
C SER A 84 2.09 10.93 -15.21
N GLU A 85 2.67 10.13 -16.12
CA GLU A 85 2.01 9.63 -17.32
C GLU A 85 0.93 8.61 -16.94
N GLY A 86 1.29 7.57 -16.18
CA GLY A 86 0.34 6.57 -15.70
C GLY A 86 -0.80 7.17 -14.85
N VAL A 87 -0.48 8.17 -14.01
CA VAL A 87 -1.51 8.92 -13.27
C VAL A 87 -2.43 9.69 -14.22
N GLY A 88 -1.86 10.33 -15.24
CA GLY A 88 -2.61 11.10 -16.25
C GLY A 88 -3.58 10.23 -17.04
N ASP A 89 -3.13 9.07 -17.51
CA ASP A 89 -3.92 8.12 -18.28
C ASP A 89 -5.12 7.60 -17.47
N LEU A 90 -4.87 7.17 -16.23
CA LEU A 90 -5.95 6.69 -15.37
C LEU A 90 -6.92 7.82 -15.00
N ARG A 91 -6.43 9.01 -14.70
CA ARG A 91 -7.27 10.18 -14.41
C ARG A 91 -8.17 10.52 -15.58
N GLU A 92 -7.63 10.56 -16.80
CA GLU A 92 -8.42 10.86 -17.99
C GLU A 92 -9.50 9.81 -18.22
N TRP A 93 -9.14 8.54 -18.06
CA TRP A 93 -10.10 7.44 -18.18
C TRP A 93 -11.20 7.50 -17.11
N LEU A 94 -10.88 7.94 -15.89
CA LEU A 94 -11.85 8.10 -14.79
C LEU A 94 -12.78 9.30 -14.99
N ARG A 95 -12.41 10.28 -15.79
CA ARG A 95 -13.25 11.45 -16.05
C ARG A 95 -14.61 11.04 -16.62
N GLY A 96 -15.67 11.64 -16.09
CA GLY A 96 -17.04 11.36 -16.49
C GLY A 96 -17.60 10.00 -16.05
N ARG A 97 -16.84 9.22 -15.30
CA ARG A 97 -17.30 7.97 -14.68
C ARG A 97 -17.47 8.18 -13.17
N GLU A 98 -18.69 8.09 -12.69
CA GLU A 98 -18.97 8.13 -11.25
C GLU A 98 -18.76 6.73 -10.65
N ALA A 99 -17.50 6.37 -10.40
CA ALA A 99 -17.13 5.06 -9.89
C ALA A 99 -15.97 5.18 -8.89
N VAL A 100 -15.85 4.22 -7.99
CA VAL A 100 -14.76 4.10 -7.03
C VAL A 100 -13.71 3.13 -7.57
N PRO A 101 -12.44 3.56 -7.72
CA PRO A 101 -11.37 2.68 -8.14
C PRO A 101 -11.03 1.64 -7.07
N VAL A 102 -10.80 0.40 -7.52
CA VAL A 102 -10.27 -0.71 -6.75
C VAL A 102 -8.89 -1.04 -7.34
N ALA A 103 -7.84 -0.61 -6.66
CA ALA A 103 -6.45 -0.84 -7.06
C ALA A 103 -6.06 -2.29 -6.76
N VAL A 104 -5.94 -3.13 -7.77
CA VAL A 104 -5.53 -4.53 -7.63
C VAL A 104 -4.08 -4.64 -8.07
N GLY A 105 -3.15 -4.62 -7.13
CA GLY A 105 -1.74 -4.61 -7.47
C GLY A 105 -0.80 -4.36 -6.29
N ALA A 106 0.46 -4.16 -6.60
CA ALA A 106 1.48 -3.77 -5.64
C ALA A 106 1.62 -2.23 -5.56
N GLY A 107 2.71 -1.74 -5.00
CA GLY A 107 2.93 -0.33 -4.73
C GLY A 107 2.67 0.59 -5.94
N THR A 108 3.16 0.22 -7.13
CA THR A 108 2.97 1.01 -8.36
C THR A 108 1.50 1.26 -8.69
N ILE A 109 0.69 0.19 -8.77
CA ILE A 109 -0.74 0.28 -9.04
C ILE A 109 -1.46 1.05 -7.93
N ASN A 110 -1.07 0.81 -6.68
CA ASN A 110 -1.62 1.53 -5.53
C ASN A 110 -1.37 3.04 -5.65
N ASP A 111 -0.13 3.47 -5.90
CA ASP A 111 0.24 4.89 -5.90
C ASP A 111 -0.35 5.64 -7.10
N ILE A 112 -0.34 5.05 -8.29
CA ILE A 112 -1.02 5.61 -9.46
C ILE A 112 -2.52 5.78 -9.18
N THR A 113 -3.17 4.73 -8.64
CA THR A 113 -4.62 4.78 -8.36
C THR A 113 -4.95 5.77 -7.27
N LYS A 114 -4.15 5.79 -6.20
CA LYS A 114 -4.28 6.76 -5.09
C LYS A 114 -4.23 8.19 -5.61
N ARG A 115 -3.19 8.52 -6.41
CA ARG A 115 -3.00 9.86 -6.95
C ARG A 115 -4.10 10.24 -7.93
N ALA A 116 -4.43 9.40 -8.91
CA ALA A 116 -5.48 9.66 -9.89
C ALA A 116 -6.86 9.80 -9.23
N SER A 117 -7.17 8.98 -8.20
CA SER A 117 -8.41 9.09 -7.43
C SER A 117 -8.51 10.43 -6.72
N HIS A 118 -7.42 10.86 -6.07
CA HIS A 118 -7.36 12.17 -5.42
C HIS A 118 -7.60 13.32 -6.40
N GLU A 119 -6.95 13.31 -7.56
CA GLU A 119 -7.12 14.33 -8.60
C GLU A 119 -8.54 14.34 -9.21
N CYS A 120 -9.24 13.20 -9.13
CA CYS A 120 -10.65 13.09 -9.51
C CYS A 120 -11.62 13.38 -8.35
N GLY A 121 -11.13 13.75 -7.17
CA GLY A 121 -11.94 14.07 -5.99
C GLY A 121 -12.72 12.89 -5.43
N ARG A 122 -12.21 11.66 -5.52
CA ARG A 122 -12.89 10.43 -5.09
C ARG A 122 -12.03 9.54 -4.20
N PRO A 123 -12.66 8.75 -3.31
CA PRO A 123 -11.95 7.71 -2.55
C PRO A 123 -11.59 6.52 -3.45
N TYR A 124 -10.76 5.60 -2.92
CA TYR A 124 -10.44 4.34 -3.56
C TYR A 124 -10.29 3.21 -2.53
N MET A 125 -10.20 1.98 -3.02
CA MET A 125 -9.90 0.76 -2.28
C MET A 125 -8.62 0.13 -2.82
N ALA A 126 -7.81 -0.47 -1.96
CA ALA A 126 -6.62 -1.22 -2.36
C ALA A 126 -6.81 -2.72 -2.12
N VAL A 127 -6.42 -3.54 -3.09
CA VAL A 127 -6.27 -4.99 -3.00
C VAL A 127 -4.82 -5.31 -3.26
N ALA A 128 -4.08 -5.62 -2.20
CA ALA A 128 -2.64 -5.83 -2.26
C ALA A 128 -2.31 -7.20 -2.86
N THR A 129 -1.44 -7.25 -3.86
CA THR A 129 -0.97 -8.50 -4.48
C THR A 129 0.43 -8.90 -4.04
N ALA A 130 1.14 -8.07 -3.27
CA ALA A 130 2.42 -8.38 -2.68
C ALA A 130 2.63 -7.60 -1.38
N ALA A 131 3.30 -8.19 -0.40
CA ALA A 131 3.74 -7.52 0.82
C ALA A 131 5.10 -6.84 0.57
N SER A 132 5.13 -5.77 -0.24
CA SER A 132 6.36 -5.18 -0.78
C SER A 132 6.71 -3.79 -0.25
N VAL A 133 5.73 -3.03 0.26
CA VAL A 133 5.89 -1.64 0.73
C VAL A 133 4.85 -1.31 1.79
N ASP A 134 5.10 -0.30 2.60
CA ASP A 134 4.14 0.25 3.58
C ASP A 134 3.17 1.29 2.98
N GLY A 135 3.28 1.55 1.70
CA GLY A 135 2.49 2.55 0.97
C GLY A 135 0.98 2.30 0.88
N TYR A 136 0.50 1.08 1.16
CA TYR A 136 -0.93 0.74 1.02
C TYR A 136 -1.83 1.62 1.87
N THR A 137 -1.50 1.80 3.13
CA THR A 137 -2.29 2.59 4.08
C THR A 137 -1.67 3.95 4.39
N SER A 138 -0.58 4.34 3.74
CA SER A 138 0.02 5.66 3.94
C SER A 138 -0.80 6.77 3.29
N PHE A 139 -0.78 7.97 3.89
CA PHE A 139 -1.16 9.16 3.15
C PHE A 139 -0.04 9.52 2.16
N GLY A 140 -0.40 10.18 1.05
CA GLY A 140 0.56 10.50 0.00
C GLY A 140 0.85 9.34 -0.95
N ALA A 141 1.24 9.66 -2.16
CA ALA A 141 1.72 8.74 -3.17
C ALA A 141 3.09 9.17 -3.67
N THR A 142 3.99 8.21 -3.88
CA THR A 142 5.32 8.49 -4.43
C THR A 142 5.26 8.39 -5.95
N ILE A 143 5.31 9.55 -6.61
CA ILE A 143 5.20 9.68 -8.06
C ILE A 143 6.48 10.28 -8.63
N THR A 144 6.95 9.71 -9.74
CA THR A 144 8.08 10.24 -10.49
C THR A 144 7.60 11.29 -11.50
N GLU A 145 8.13 12.51 -11.40
CA GLU A 145 7.89 13.61 -12.34
C GLU A 145 9.26 14.14 -12.81
N ASP A 146 9.47 14.24 -14.11
CA ASP A 146 10.72 14.75 -14.72
C ASP A 146 12.00 14.04 -14.18
N GLY A 147 11.89 12.74 -13.88
CA GLY A 147 13.00 11.94 -13.35
C GLY A 147 13.24 12.07 -11.83
N TYR A 148 12.43 12.86 -11.13
CA TYR A 148 12.50 13.02 -9.68
C TYR A 148 11.32 12.37 -8.96
N LYS A 149 11.60 11.68 -7.86
CA LYS A 149 10.56 11.13 -6.98
C LYS A 149 10.02 12.18 -6.02
N HIS A 150 8.71 12.35 -6.06
CA HIS A 150 7.98 13.26 -5.18
C HIS A 150 6.92 12.49 -4.38
N THR A 151 6.88 12.71 -3.08
CA THR A 151 5.74 12.27 -2.27
C THR A 151 4.66 13.33 -2.34
N LEU A 152 3.64 13.08 -3.14
CA LEU A 152 2.53 14.00 -3.37
C LEU A 152 1.43 13.74 -2.33
N PRO A 153 0.96 14.75 -1.59
CA PRO A 153 -0.12 14.57 -0.62
C PRO A 153 -1.41 14.07 -1.30
N CYS A 154 -1.94 12.98 -0.81
CA CYS A 154 -3.26 12.45 -1.18
C CYS A 154 -3.77 11.48 -0.10
N PRO A 155 -5.09 11.31 0.03
CA PRO A 155 -5.67 10.43 1.03
C PRO A 155 -5.29 8.96 0.81
N ALA A 156 -5.19 8.22 1.93
CA ALA A 156 -5.07 6.77 1.91
C ALA A 156 -6.37 6.10 1.42
N PRO A 157 -6.35 4.79 1.08
CA PRO A 157 -7.56 4.06 0.71
C PRO A 157 -8.53 3.96 1.88
N ARG A 158 -9.84 3.94 1.60
CA ARG A 158 -10.84 3.66 2.64
C ARG A 158 -10.78 2.22 3.14
N ALA A 159 -10.38 1.30 2.28
CA ALA A 159 -10.22 -0.10 2.64
C ALA A 159 -9.00 -0.72 1.98
N VAL A 160 -8.40 -1.70 2.67
CA VAL A 160 -7.30 -2.53 2.15
C VAL A 160 -7.69 -3.99 2.35
N VAL A 161 -7.58 -4.78 1.29
CA VAL A 161 -7.72 -6.24 1.33
C VAL A 161 -6.42 -6.88 0.88
N ALA A 162 -5.94 -7.83 1.64
CA ALA A 162 -4.70 -8.55 1.40
C ALA A 162 -4.93 -10.05 1.60
N ASP A 163 -5.01 -10.78 0.51
CA ASP A 163 -5.16 -12.24 0.54
C ASP A 163 -3.81 -12.90 0.75
N VAL A 164 -3.67 -13.63 1.85
CA VAL A 164 -2.40 -14.27 2.24
C VAL A 164 -1.93 -15.27 1.18
N ASP A 165 -2.83 -15.98 0.50
CA ASP A 165 -2.45 -16.93 -0.55
C ASP A 165 -1.84 -16.19 -1.76
N VAL A 166 -2.38 -15.04 -2.12
CA VAL A 166 -1.84 -14.19 -3.20
C VAL A 166 -0.49 -13.59 -2.77
N LEU A 167 -0.40 -13.05 -1.54
CA LEU A 167 0.84 -12.48 -1.03
C LEU A 167 1.97 -13.51 -0.95
N ALA A 168 1.68 -14.73 -0.50
CA ALA A 168 2.66 -15.82 -0.41
C ALA A 168 3.12 -16.30 -1.79
N GLY A 169 2.30 -16.17 -2.83
CA GLY A 169 2.61 -16.46 -4.22
C GLY A 169 3.37 -15.36 -4.95
N ALA A 170 3.55 -14.18 -4.33
CA ALA A 170 4.26 -13.06 -4.94
C ALA A 170 5.77 -13.37 -5.14
N PRO A 171 6.45 -12.75 -6.13
CA PRO A 171 7.88 -12.93 -6.33
C PRO A 171 8.68 -12.68 -5.05
N GLU A 172 9.65 -13.58 -4.73
CA GLU A 172 10.48 -13.50 -3.51
C GLU A 172 11.10 -12.10 -3.31
N ARG A 173 11.52 -11.46 -4.40
CA ARG A 173 12.09 -10.10 -4.36
C ARG A 173 11.13 -9.07 -3.76
N MET A 174 9.83 -9.20 -4.01
CA MET A 174 8.83 -8.26 -3.49
C MET A 174 8.61 -8.44 -1.98
N THR A 175 8.57 -9.68 -1.52
CA THR A 175 8.53 -10.01 -0.09
C THR A 175 9.82 -9.53 0.61
N ALA A 176 10.98 -9.68 -0.04
CA ALA A 176 12.26 -9.18 0.47
C ALA A 176 12.28 -7.64 0.55
N SER A 177 11.68 -6.94 -0.42
CA SER A 177 11.54 -5.48 -0.39
C SER A 177 10.69 -5.02 0.79
N GLY A 178 9.53 -5.64 1.03
CA GLY A 178 8.70 -5.30 2.20
C GLY A 178 9.37 -5.63 3.53
N TYR A 179 10.15 -6.72 3.59
CA TYR A 179 10.94 -7.02 4.77
C TYR A 179 12.04 -5.98 5.01
N ALA A 180 12.74 -5.54 3.95
CA ALA A 180 13.73 -4.47 4.03
C ALA A 180 13.09 -3.13 4.44
N ASP A 181 11.89 -2.83 3.92
CA ASP A 181 11.12 -1.66 4.30
C ASP A 181 10.78 -1.67 5.81
N LEU A 182 10.37 -2.80 6.38
CA LEU A 182 10.20 -2.92 7.84
C LEU A 182 11.53 -2.80 8.62
N LEU A 183 12.64 -3.33 8.11
CA LEU A 183 13.95 -3.15 8.74
C LEU A 183 14.39 -1.68 8.78
N GLY A 184 14.07 -0.91 7.75
CA GLY A 184 14.31 0.55 7.72
C GLY A 184 13.66 1.30 8.90
N LYS A 185 12.57 0.75 9.49
CA LYS A 185 11.90 1.36 10.65
C LYS A 185 12.78 1.34 11.91
N ILE A 186 13.79 0.46 11.99
CA ILE A 186 14.77 0.46 13.08
C ILE A 186 15.60 1.75 13.05
N THR A 187 16.12 2.11 11.87
CA THR A 187 16.91 3.31 11.68
C THR A 187 16.07 4.57 11.75
N SER A 188 14.90 4.59 11.11
CA SER A 188 13.99 5.75 11.18
C SER A 188 13.52 6.05 12.61
N GLY A 189 13.26 5.01 13.40
CA GLY A 189 12.93 5.17 14.83
C GLY A 189 14.09 5.74 15.64
N ALA A 190 15.32 5.26 15.39
CA ALA A 190 16.52 5.80 16.03
C ALA A 190 16.76 7.26 15.66
N ASP A 191 16.59 7.62 14.39
CA ASP A 191 16.70 9.00 13.91
C ASP A 191 15.67 9.92 14.58
N TRP A 192 14.46 9.43 14.81
CA TRP A 192 13.43 10.22 15.50
C TRP A 192 13.76 10.42 16.98
N ILE A 193 14.30 9.38 17.66
CA ILE A 193 14.80 9.52 19.05
C ILE A 193 15.90 10.58 19.13
N VAL A 194 16.83 10.62 18.18
CA VAL A 194 17.89 11.64 18.12
C VAL A 194 17.30 13.03 17.89
N ALA A 195 16.33 13.16 16.97
CA ALA A 195 15.68 14.44 16.68
C ALA A 195 14.92 14.98 17.89
N ASP A 196 14.21 14.10 18.63
CA ASP A 196 13.52 14.47 19.88
C ASP A 196 14.49 14.90 20.96
N ALA A 197 15.58 14.15 21.17
CA ALA A 197 16.60 14.48 22.16
C ALA A 197 17.31 15.82 21.89
N LEU A 198 17.41 16.19 20.61
CA LEU A 198 17.99 17.48 20.18
C LEU A 198 16.96 18.62 20.17
N GLY A 199 15.69 18.34 20.47
CA GLY A 199 14.60 19.33 20.43
C GLY A 199 14.24 19.81 19.03
N VAL A 200 14.58 19.02 17.99
CA VAL A 200 14.27 19.33 16.58
C VAL A 200 12.84 18.90 16.23
N GLU A 201 12.45 17.68 16.63
CA GLU A 201 11.15 17.12 16.32
C GLU A 201 10.71 16.15 17.43
N ALA A 202 9.69 16.55 18.19
CA ALA A 202 9.18 15.74 19.30
C ALA A 202 8.55 14.44 18.83
N ILE A 203 8.79 13.34 19.57
CA ILE A 203 8.16 12.06 19.31
C ILE A 203 6.67 12.10 19.66
N ASP A 204 5.80 11.82 18.68
CA ASP A 204 4.44 11.38 18.95
C ASP A 204 4.47 9.91 19.42
N ARG A 205 4.26 9.72 20.71
CA ARG A 205 4.41 8.41 21.36
C ARG A 205 3.49 7.35 20.76
N THR A 206 2.25 7.69 20.43
CA THR A 206 1.29 6.75 19.86
C THR A 206 1.75 6.27 18.49
N SER A 207 2.08 7.19 17.58
CA SER A 207 2.55 6.82 16.24
C SER A 207 3.88 6.08 16.27
N PHE A 208 4.78 6.43 17.19
CA PHE A 208 6.04 5.73 17.40
C PHE A 208 5.81 4.29 17.87
N GLU A 209 4.98 4.08 18.90
CA GLU A 209 4.69 2.75 19.45
C GLU A 209 3.91 1.86 18.48
N MET A 210 3.06 2.42 17.63
CA MET A 210 2.38 1.65 16.57
C MET A 210 3.36 0.90 15.67
N VAL A 211 4.54 1.45 15.44
CA VAL A 211 5.58 0.84 14.59
C VAL A 211 6.64 0.14 15.43
N GLN A 212 7.25 0.84 16.38
CA GLN A 212 8.43 0.33 17.11
C GLN A 212 8.09 -0.78 18.10
N GLY A 213 6.90 -0.74 18.71
CA GLY A 213 6.46 -1.76 19.66
C GLY A 213 6.47 -3.17 19.07
N PRO A 214 5.75 -3.45 18.00
CA PRO A 214 5.68 -4.78 17.40
C PRO A 214 6.80 -5.10 16.38
N LEU A 215 7.68 -4.16 16.03
CA LEU A 215 8.66 -4.27 14.94
C LEU A 215 9.52 -5.55 15.02
N ARG A 216 10.02 -5.87 16.21
CA ARG A 216 10.83 -7.08 16.41
C ARG A 216 10.08 -8.37 16.08
N ARG A 217 8.78 -8.43 16.34
CA ARG A 217 7.94 -9.59 16.02
C ARG A 217 7.77 -9.73 14.51
N TRP A 218 7.50 -8.65 13.80
CA TRP A 218 7.33 -8.67 12.34
C TRP A 218 8.61 -9.06 11.59
N THR A 219 9.78 -8.72 12.17
CA THR A 219 11.08 -8.99 11.56
C THR A 219 11.79 -10.24 12.09
N ALA A 220 11.18 -11.00 13.01
CA ALA A 220 11.84 -12.09 13.71
C ALA A 220 12.16 -13.33 12.84
N SER A 221 11.48 -13.52 11.71
CA SER A 221 11.46 -14.81 11.01
C SER A 221 11.76 -14.71 9.50
N PRO A 222 12.91 -14.12 9.07
CA PRO A 222 13.22 -13.96 7.65
C PRO A 222 13.29 -15.29 6.89
N GLY A 223 13.75 -16.35 7.52
CA GLY A 223 13.79 -17.68 6.92
C GLY A 223 12.39 -18.28 6.66
N ARG A 224 11.36 -17.93 7.44
CA ARG A 224 9.97 -18.33 7.16
C ARG A 224 9.41 -17.53 5.99
N LEU A 225 9.65 -16.23 5.95
CA LEU A 225 9.26 -15.36 4.82
C LEU A 225 9.82 -15.87 3.49
N ARG A 226 11.11 -16.21 3.46
CA ARG A 226 11.75 -16.75 2.25
C ARG A 226 11.12 -18.06 1.74
N ARG A 227 10.52 -18.85 2.62
CA ARG A 227 9.80 -20.09 2.24
C ARG A 227 8.33 -19.87 1.88
N GLY A 228 7.87 -18.62 1.87
CA GLY A 228 6.45 -18.29 1.63
C GLY A 228 5.52 -18.76 2.75
N ASP A 229 6.02 -18.83 3.99
CA ASP A 229 5.20 -19.23 5.15
C ASP A 229 4.09 -18.20 5.36
N GLU A 230 2.86 -18.67 5.31
CA GLU A 230 1.65 -17.84 5.30
C GLU A 230 1.52 -16.95 6.55
N GLU A 231 1.82 -17.49 7.73
CA GLU A 231 1.75 -16.72 8.99
C GLU A 231 2.84 -15.62 9.01
N ALA A 232 4.03 -15.92 8.48
CA ALA A 232 5.10 -14.95 8.38
C ALA A 232 4.77 -13.84 7.37
N VAL A 233 4.17 -14.21 6.23
CA VAL A 233 3.72 -13.26 5.19
C VAL A 233 2.59 -12.38 5.70
N ALA A 234 1.60 -12.95 6.40
CA ALA A 234 0.54 -12.18 7.06
C ALA A 234 1.09 -11.21 8.11
N GLY A 235 2.08 -11.65 8.89
CA GLY A 235 2.77 -10.79 9.86
C GLY A 235 3.57 -9.66 9.20
N LEU A 236 4.23 -9.93 8.06
CA LEU A 236 4.90 -8.91 7.26
C LEU A 236 3.88 -7.87 6.77
N MET A 237 2.78 -8.32 6.18
CA MET A 237 1.72 -7.42 5.68
C MET A 237 1.09 -6.59 6.80
N GLU A 238 0.87 -7.20 7.99
CA GLU A 238 0.43 -6.48 9.19
C GLU A 238 1.39 -5.32 9.50
N GLY A 239 2.69 -5.59 9.54
CA GLY A 239 3.70 -4.58 9.84
C GLY A 239 3.72 -3.43 8.84
N LEU A 240 3.62 -3.73 7.55
CA LEU A 240 3.56 -2.73 6.49
C LEU A 240 2.30 -1.86 6.60
N VAL A 241 1.14 -2.48 6.83
CA VAL A 241 -0.12 -1.76 7.04
C VAL A 241 -0.06 -0.88 8.29
N MET A 242 0.46 -1.38 9.39
CA MET A 242 0.61 -0.62 10.65
C MET A 242 1.54 0.59 10.48
N SER A 243 2.62 0.45 9.70
CA SER A 243 3.51 1.57 9.34
C SER A 243 2.74 2.67 8.59
N GLY A 244 1.95 2.28 7.58
CA GLY A 244 1.12 3.21 6.83
C GLY A 244 0.05 3.91 7.69
N LEU A 245 -0.61 3.18 8.59
CA LEU A 245 -1.60 3.76 9.53
C LEU A 245 -0.93 4.76 10.51
N ALA A 246 0.29 4.47 10.96
CA ALA A 246 1.07 5.42 11.77
C ALA A 246 1.39 6.71 11.00
N MET A 247 1.72 6.60 9.70
CA MET A 247 1.90 7.76 8.82
C MET A 247 0.59 8.57 8.65
N GLN A 248 -0.57 7.90 8.50
CA GLN A 248 -1.86 8.59 8.46
C GLN A 248 -2.10 9.41 9.72
N ARG A 249 -1.89 8.80 10.90
CA ARG A 249 -2.09 9.44 12.19
C ARG A 249 -1.17 10.64 12.37
N TYR A 250 0.11 10.48 12.13
CA TYR A 250 1.11 11.54 12.31
C TYR A 250 1.14 12.57 11.17
N ARG A 251 0.51 12.27 10.04
CA ARG A 251 0.48 13.10 8.82
C ARG A 251 1.87 13.41 8.27
N SER A 252 2.82 12.49 8.47
CA SER A 252 4.18 12.56 7.99
C SER A 252 4.75 11.17 7.79
N SER A 253 5.73 11.03 6.88
CA SER A 253 6.51 9.81 6.70
C SER A 253 7.54 9.57 7.82
N ARG A 254 7.64 10.46 8.80
CA ARG A 254 8.62 10.39 9.90
C ARG A 254 8.57 9.09 10.69
N THR A 255 7.38 8.52 10.86
CA THR A 255 7.17 7.23 11.55
C THR A 255 7.80 6.04 10.81
N ALA A 256 8.07 6.20 9.53
CA ALA A 256 8.44 5.13 8.61
C ALA A 256 9.78 5.35 7.90
N SER A 257 10.21 6.60 7.71
CA SER A 257 11.35 6.97 6.88
C SER A 257 12.35 7.82 7.65
N GLY A 258 13.60 7.41 7.66
CA GLY A 258 14.75 8.13 8.23
C GLY A 258 15.79 8.45 7.16
N ALA A 259 17.05 8.61 7.58
CA ALA A 259 18.16 8.91 6.69
C ALA A 259 18.40 7.81 5.65
N GLU A 260 18.22 6.54 6.03
CA GLU A 260 18.36 5.38 5.11
C GLU A 260 17.44 5.50 3.90
N HIS A 261 16.23 6.01 4.10
CA HIS A 261 15.24 6.17 3.05
C HIS A 261 15.65 7.27 2.06
N GLN A 262 16.23 8.36 2.57
CA GLN A 262 16.77 9.44 1.72
C GLN A 262 17.95 8.96 0.87
N PHE A 263 18.84 8.13 1.43
CA PHE A 263 19.91 7.50 0.66
C PHE A 263 19.38 6.56 -0.42
N SER A 264 18.34 5.76 -0.13
CA SER A 264 17.70 4.90 -1.11
C SER A 264 17.16 5.70 -2.30
N HIS A 265 16.44 6.79 -2.03
CA HIS A 265 15.92 7.66 -3.09
C HIS A 265 17.04 8.32 -3.90
N LEU A 266 18.12 8.77 -3.25
CA LEU A 266 19.27 9.35 -3.95
C LEU A 266 19.91 8.32 -4.90
N TRP A 267 20.18 7.11 -4.42
CA TRP A 267 20.78 6.05 -5.24
C TRP A 267 19.91 5.67 -6.43
N GLU A 268 18.61 5.60 -6.23
CA GLU A 268 17.65 5.31 -7.30
C GLU A 268 17.63 6.43 -8.36
N MET A 269 17.63 7.71 -7.95
CA MET A 269 17.75 8.85 -8.88
C MET A 269 19.08 8.87 -9.64
N GLU A 270 20.16 8.33 -9.05
CA GLU A 270 21.45 8.14 -9.72
C GLU A 270 21.49 6.90 -10.63
N GLY A 271 20.38 6.16 -10.75
CA GLY A 271 20.28 4.96 -11.61
C GLY A 271 20.84 3.69 -10.98
N LEU A 272 21.21 3.72 -9.69
CA LEU A 272 21.68 2.52 -9.00
C LEU A 272 20.51 1.58 -8.73
N GLY A 273 20.59 0.35 -9.22
CA GLY A 273 19.55 -0.67 -9.05
C GLY A 273 18.60 -0.86 -10.24
N HIS A 274 18.73 -0.04 -11.28
CA HIS A 274 17.93 -0.22 -12.52
C HIS A 274 18.39 -1.39 -13.40
N ASP A 275 19.61 -1.91 -13.18
CA ASP A 275 20.19 -3.02 -13.97
C ASP A 275 19.84 -4.41 -13.42
N GLN A 276 18.88 -4.53 -12.52
CA GLN A 276 18.44 -5.82 -11.96
C GLN A 276 17.07 -6.20 -12.54
N ASP A 277 17.10 -6.63 -13.80
CA ASP A 277 16.00 -7.38 -14.43
C ASP A 277 15.81 -8.77 -13.83
#